data_07b2d170f40588bad1d74336cd14a827
#
_entry.id   07b2d170f40588bad1d74336cd14a827
#
_cell.length_a   1.000
_cell.length_b   1.000
_cell.length_c   1.000
_cell.angle_alpha   90.00
_cell.angle_beta   90.00
_cell.angle_gamma   90.00
#
_symmetry.space_group_name_H-M   'P 1'
#
loop_
_entity.id
_entity.type
_entity.pdbx_description
1 polymer ?
#
loop_
_entity_poly.entity_id
_entity_poly.type
_entity_poly.pdbx_seq_one_letter_code
_entity_poly.pdbx_strand_id
1 'polypeptide(L)'
;FFSLFSGWRVMAPSNAFDYIGMFNTAMRYEDPVVMIEHGMLYADQDDVPADNMDYYIPYGKANVVREGSDVTVLTYLTGVKNCLQAAEELAAEGISAEVIDLRTLDYTGMDYATIGASVQKTGSVLVVEQSPRSLSLSGRLADEIQERFFDYLDCPVGKVTAPDVPSPVSKKLEEAFIPSL
;
A
#
# COMPACT_ATOMS: atom_id res chain seq x y z
N PHE A 1 -3.39 -11.31 -8.76
CA PHE A 1 -3.61 -12.74 -8.92
C PHE A 1 -3.33 -13.51 -7.63
N PHE A 2 -2.07 -13.58 -7.17
CA PHE A 2 -1.68 -14.34 -5.98
C PHE A 2 -2.39 -13.90 -4.68
N SER A 3 -2.75 -12.64 -4.56
CA SER A 3 -3.48 -12.12 -3.40
C SER A 3 -4.92 -12.66 -3.26
N LEU A 4 -5.43 -13.31 -4.30
CA LEU A 4 -6.79 -13.89 -4.33
C LEU A 4 -6.80 -15.38 -3.94
N PHE A 5 -5.64 -16.04 -3.90
CA PHE A 5 -5.55 -17.46 -3.56
C PHE A 5 -5.19 -17.64 -2.09
N SER A 6 -5.98 -18.41 -1.37
CA SER A 6 -5.65 -18.83 -0.01
C SER A 6 -4.38 -19.68 0.01
N GLY A 7 -3.58 -19.51 1.08
CA GLY A 7 -2.33 -20.25 1.25
C GLY A 7 -1.09 -19.58 0.65
N TRP A 8 -1.24 -18.49 -0.10
CA TRP A 8 -0.13 -17.66 -0.55
C TRP A 8 0.01 -16.44 0.37
N ARG A 9 1.25 -16.12 0.73
CA ARG A 9 1.59 -14.86 1.39
C ARG A 9 2.14 -13.89 0.35
N VAL A 10 1.63 -12.68 0.33
CA VAL A 10 2.04 -11.67 -0.65
C VAL A 10 2.57 -10.44 0.08
N MET A 11 3.85 -10.18 -0.07
CA MET A 11 4.56 -9.06 0.54
C MET A 11 5.00 -8.06 -0.53
N ALA A 12 4.92 -6.77 -0.24
CA ALA A 12 5.21 -5.69 -1.17
C ALA A 12 5.98 -4.55 -0.46
N PRO A 13 7.28 -4.74 -0.20
CA PRO A 13 8.11 -3.72 0.45
C PRO A 13 8.27 -2.48 -0.41
N SER A 14 8.18 -1.30 0.18
CA SER A 14 8.28 -0.01 -0.48
C SER A 14 9.66 0.66 -0.40
N ASN A 15 10.57 0.11 0.40
CA ASN A 15 11.91 0.64 0.65
C ASN A 15 12.89 -0.47 1.03
N ALA A 16 14.19 -0.16 1.08
CA ALA A 16 15.24 -1.14 1.33
C ALA A 16 15.19 -1.72 2.76
N PHE A 17 14.85 -0.90 3.75
CA PHE A 17 14.71 -1.36 5.13
C PHE A 17 13.59 -2.41 5.25
N ASP A 18 12.43 -2.11 4.68
CA ASP A 18 11.29 -3.03 4.68
C ASP A 18 11.59 -4.30 3.89
N TYR A 19 12.28 -4.17 2.75
CA TYR A 19 12.65 -5.32 1.92
C TYR A 19 13.47 -6.34 2.73
N ILE A 20 14.54 -5.90 3.39
CA ILE A 20 15.42 -6.78 4.18
C ILE A 20 14.64 -7.45 5.32
N GLY A 21 13.93 -6.65 6.12
CA GLY A 21 13.19 -7.16 7.28
C GLY A 21 12.05 -8.09 6.91
N MET A 22 11.32 -7.80 5.82
CA MET A 22 10.25 -8.65 5.32
C MET A 22 10.79 -9.91 4.64
N PHE A 23 11.92 -9.82 3.91
CA PHE A 23 12.59 -10.99 3.34
C PHE A 23 13.07 -11.96 4.42
N ASN A 24 13.73 -11.45 5.47
CA ASN A 24 14.13 -12.26 6.61
C ASN A 24 12.93 -12.95 7.29
N THR A 25 11.80 -12.25 7.37
CA THR A 25 10.55 -12.83 7.88
C THR A 25 10.03 -13.92 6.94
N ALA A 26 10.02 -13.67 5.63
CA ALA A 26 9.56 -14.62 4.62
C ALA A 26 10.34 -15.94 4.67
N MET A 27 11.65 -15.87 4.88
CA MET A 27 12.52 -17.06 4.98
C MET A 27 12.22 -17.97 6.18
N ARG A 28 11.41 -17.51 7.14
CA ARG A 28 10.98 -18.31 8.30
C ARG A 28 9.62 -18.97 8.13
N TYR A 29 8.92 -18.67 7.07
CA TYR A 29 7.61 -19.27 6.79
C TYR A 29 7.76 -20.59 6.00
N GLU A 30 6.88 -21.53 6.31
CA GLU A 30 6.75 -22.79 5.56
C GLU A 30 5.75 -22.65 4.39
N ASP A 31 4.95 -21.58 4.40
CA ASP A 31 4.00 -21.27 3.32
C ASP A 31 4.72 -20.62 2.13
N PRO A 32 4.20 -20.77 0.91
CA PRO A 32 4.74 -20.07 -0.24
C PRO A 32 4.57 -18.55 -0.10
N VAL A 33 5.67 -17.82 -0.28
CA VAL A 33 5.71 -16.35 -0.22
C VAL A 33 6.01 -15.76 -1.59
N VAL A 34 5.21 -14.79 -2.00
CA VAL A 34 5.48 -13.93 -3.15
C VAL A 34 5.95 -12.57 -2.63
N MET A 35 7.18 -12.18 -2.94
CA MET A 35 7.69 -10.85 -2.72
C MET A 35 7.52 -10.06 -4.02
N ILE A 36 6.71 -9.00 -3.98
CA ILE A 36 6.49 -8.12 -5.13
C ILE A 36 7.48 -6.97 -5.05
N GLU A 37 8.18 -6.75 -6.14
CA GLU A 37 9.14 -5.66 -6.29
C GLU A 37 8.71 -4.73 -7.42
N HIS A 38 9.15 -3.48 -7.37
CA HIS A 38 8.91 -2.51 -8.42
C HIS A 38 10.23 -1.94 -8.93
N GLY A 39 10.48 -2.03 -10.24
CA GLY A 39 11.76 -1.66 -10.85
C GLY A 39 12.19 -0.21 -10.58
N MET A 40 11.26 0.71 -10.39
CA MET A 40 11.59 2.10 -10.06
C MET A 40 12.19 2.27 -8.66
N LEU A 41 11.92 1.34 -7.74
CA LEU A 41 12.48 1.39 -6.38
C LEU A 41 13.94 0.94 -6.31
N TYR A 42 14.46 0.27 -7.34
CA TYR A 42 15.85 -0.22 -7.34
C TYR A 42 16.91 0.89 -7.35
N ALA A 43 16.55 2.08 -7.81
CA ALA A 43 17.43 3.25 -7.80
C ALA A 43 17.31 4.10 -6.54
N ASP A 44 16.33 3.84 -5.69
CA ASP A 44 16.13 4.59 -4.45
C ASP A 44 17.16 4.13 -3.41
N GLN A 45 17.63 5.08 -2.62
CA GLN A 45 18.54 4.85 -1.51
C GLN A 45 17.78 5.02 -0.21
N ASP A 46 18.08 4.16 0.76
CA ASP A 46 17.44 4.19 2.06
C ASP A 46 18.45 3.82 3.16
N ASP A 47 18.18 4.28 4.38
CA ASP A 47 18.99 3.95 5.52
C ASP A 47 18.68 2.52 6.01
N VAL A 48 19.70 1.66 5.94
CA VAL A 48 19.62 0.30 6.47
C VAL A 48 20.66 0.10 7.56
N PRO A 49 20.40 -0.73 8.60
CA PRO A 49 21.36 -0.99 9.66
C PRO A 49 22.53 -1.84 9.13
N ALA A 50 23.61 -1.17 8.69
CA ALA A 50 24.78 -1.81 8.06
C ALA A 50 25.44 -2.88 8.95
N ASP A 51 25.38 -2.70 10.27
CA ASP A 51 26.02 -3.60 11.25
C ASP A 51 25.12 -4.78 11.67
N ASN A 52 23.83 -4.73 11.36
CA ASN A 52 22.89 -5.78 11.72
C ASN A 52 21.75 -5.86 10.72
N MET A 53 21.88 -6.72 9.74
CA MET A 53 20.81 -7.03 8.78
C MET A 53 19.90 -8.19 9.25
N ASP A 54 20.10 -8.72 10.45
CA ASP A 54 19.27 -9.78 11.04
C ASP A 54 18.13 -9.18 11.87
N TYR A 55 17.26 -8.40 11.20
CA TYR A 55 16.02 -7.88 11.79
C TYR A 55 14.81 -8.37 10.98
N TYR A 56 13.64 -8.32 11.60
CA TYR A 56 12.43 -8.93 11.09
C TYR A 56 11.28 -7.94 11.16
N ILE A 57 10.60 -7.74 10.04
CA ILE A 57 9.34 -7.01 10.00
C ILE A 57 8.21 -8.05 10.00
N PRO A 58 7.31 -8.03 11.00
CA PRO A 58 6.26 -9.02 11.09
C PRO A 58 5.33 -8.99 9.85
N TYR A 59 5.01 -10.17 9.34
CA TYR A 59 3.97 -10.32 8.34
C TYR A 59 2.61 -9.85 8.89
N GLY A 60 1.82 -9.21 8.03
CA GLY A 60 0.50 -8.73 8.43
C GLY A 60 0.55 -7.45 9.28
N LYS A 61 1.63 -6.68 9.18
CA LYS A 61 1.78 -5.38 9.83
C LYS A 61 2.01 -4.28 8.82
N ALA A 62 0.99 -3.43 8.66
CA ALA A 62 1.08 -2.20 7.90
C ALA A 62 1.92 -1.16 8.64
N ASN A 63 2.41 -0.16 7.92
CA ASN A 63 3.19 0.93 8.47
C ASN A 63 2.50 2.28 8.22
N VAL A 64 2.22 3.02 9.27
CA VAL A 64 1.79 4.42 9.16
C VAL A 64 3.04 5.24 8.86
N VAL A 65 3.28 5.54 7.58
CA VAL A 65 4.47 6.28 7.14
C VAL A 65 4.30 7.79 7.28
N ARG A 66 3.08 8.27 7.42
CA ARG A 66 2.72 9.65 7.73
C ARG A 66 1.43 9.67 8.54
N GLU A 67 1.46 10.34 9.70
CA GLU A 67 0.26 10.58 10.49
C GLU A 67 -0.61 11.67 9.86
N GLY A 68 -1.93 11.53 10.01
CA GLY A 68 -2.92 12.49 9.52
C GLY A 68 -4.26 12.33 10.22
N SER A 69 -5.19 13.27 9.97
CA SER A 69 -6.49 13.32 10.64
C SER A 69 -7.71 13.42 9.73
N ASP A 70 -7.54 13.74 8.45
CA ASP A 70 -8.68 14.08 7.58
C ASP A 70 -9.00 13.00 6.54
N VAL A 71 -8.00 12.25 6.09
CA VAL A 71 -8.17 11.14 5.15
C VAL A 71 -7.12 10.05 5.35
N THR A 72 -7.54 8.80 5.33
CA THR A 72 -6.67 7.63 5.30
C THR A 72 -6.34 7.27 3.87
N VAL A 73 -5.06 7.26 3.52
CA VAL A 73 -4.56 6.85 2.20
C VAL A 73 -3.88 5.50 2.34
N LEU A 74 -4.42 4.47 1.69
CA LEU A 74 -3.88 3.11 1.67
C LEU A 74 -3.14 2.87 0.37
N THR A 75 -1.89 2.45 0.45
CA THR A 75 -1.05 2.24 -0.74
C THR A 75 0.08 1.23 -0.47
N TYR A 76 0.90 0.95 -1.47
CA TYR A 76 2.03 0.02 -1.39
C TYR A 76 3.05 0.28 -2.51
N LEU A 77 4.27 -0.24 -2.39
CA LEU A 77 5.36 -0.07 -3.36
C LEU A 77 5.63 1.42 -3.67
N THR A 78 5.75 1.77 -4.96
CA THR A 78 5.99 3.16 -5.41
C THR A 78 4.87 4.11 -5.06
N GLY A 79 3.65 3.61 -4.83
CA GLY A 79 2.52 4.40 -4.37
C GLY A 79 2.79 5.11 -3.04
N VAL A 80 3.62 4.53 -2.16
CA VAL A 80 3.99 5.15 -0.88
C VAL A 80 4.69 6.49 -1.10
N LYS A 81 5.69 6.53 -1.97
CA LYS A 81 6.45 7.75 -2.29
C LYS A 81 5.54 8.82 -2.91
N ASN A 82 4.70 8.41 -3.88
CA ASN A 82 3.76 9.33 -4.53
C ASN A 82 2.73 9.88 -3.55
N CYS A 83 2.15 9.03 -2.69
CA CYS A 83 1.17 9.47 -1.70
C CYS A 83 1.78 10.35 -0.60
N LEU A 84 3.05 10.15 -0.22
CA LEU A 84 3.75 11.04 0.70
C LEU A 84 3.94 12.43 0.09
N GLN A 85 4.33 12.50 -1.18
CA GLN A 85 4.45 13.79 -1.88
C GLN A 85 3.08 14.48 -2.02
N ALA A 86 2.03 13.76 -2.43
CA ALA A 86 0.68 14.29 -2.49
C ALA A 86 0.18 14.79 -1.12
N ALA A 87 0.51 14.07 -0.04
CA ALA A 87 0.14 14.47 1.31
C ALA A 87 0.84 15.75 1.79
N GLU A 88 2.05 16.04 1.30
CA GLU A 88 2.74 17.31 1.54
C GLU A 88 2.05 18.47 0.81
N GLU A 89 1.64 18.26 -0.45
CA GLU A 89 0.89 19.26 -1.23
C GLU A 89 -0.49 19.53 -0.59
N LEU A 90 -1.21 18.49 -0.20
CA LEU A 90 -2.49 18.61 0.51
C LEU A 90 -2.36 19.35 1.86
N ALA A 91 -1.26 19.14 2.58
CA ALA A 91 -1.01 19.84 3.83
C ALA A 91 -0.88 21.37 3.64
N ALA A 92 -0.36 21.82 2.50
CA ALA A 92 -0.31 23.24 2.15
C ALA A 92 -1.72 23.84 1.90
N GLU A 93 -2.69 22.98 1.56
CA GLU A 93 -4.11 23.33 1.41
C GLU A 93 -4.92 23.12 2.70
N GLY A 94 -4.28 22.68 3.79
CA GLY A 94 -4.88 22.46 5.09
C GLY A 94 -5.53 21.09 5.28
N ILE A 95 -5.21 20.11 4.41
CA ILE A 95 -5.71 18.75 4.48
C ILE A 95 -4.61 17.82 5.05
N SER A 96 -4.91 17.14 6.15
CA SER A 96 -3.99 16.23 6.84
C SER A 96 -4.23 14.78 6.46
N ALA A 97 -3.50 14.30 5.46
CA ALA A 97 -3.59 12.90 5.00
C ALA A 97 -2.71 11.97 5.83
N GLU A 98 -3.29 10.88 6.33
CA GLU A 98 -2.57 9.76 6.91
C GLU A 98 -2.22 8.76 5.82
N VAL A 99 -0.94 8.46 5.65
CA VAL A 99 -0.49 7.52 4.63
C VAL A 99 -0.07 6.20 5.27
N ILE A 100 -0.66 5.12 4.83
CA ILE A 100 -0.40 3.75 5.32
C ILE A 100 0.18 2.92 4.19
N ASP A 101 1.41 2.44 4.39
CA ASP A 101 2.01 1.39 3.58
C ASP A 101 1.46 0.04 4.03
N LEU A 102 0.73 -0.63 3.16
CA LEU A 102 0.08 -1.91 3.46
C LEU A 102 1.07 -3.05 3.69
N ARG A 103 2.25 -3.02 3.06
CA ARG A 103 3.30 -4.05 3.14
C ARG A 103 2.86 -5.46 2.76
N THR A 104 1.64 -5.87 3.15
CA THR A 104 1.08 -7.20 2.91
C THR A 104 -0.23 -7.10 2.15
N LEU A 105 -0.37 -7.86 1.07
CA LEU A 105 -1.47 -7.68 0.11
C LEU A 105 -2.43 -8.87 -0.01
N ASP A 106 -2.14 -10.00 0.63
CA ASP A 106 -3.07 -11.13 0.63
C ASP A 106 -4.16 -10.98 1.70
N TYR A 107 -5.19 -11.80 1.57
CA TYR A 107 -6.38 -11.72 2.42
C TYR A 107 -6.07 -11.93 3.90
N THR A 108 -5.17 -12.86 4.23
CA THR A 108 -4.87 -13.25 5.60
C THR A 108 -3.87 -12.32 6.29
N GLY A 109 -3.07 -11.61 5.50
CA GLY A 109 -2.03 -10.70 5.98
C GLY A 109 -2.42 -9.24 6.02
N MET A 110 -3.65 -8.89 5.66
CA MET A 110 -4.09 -7.49 5.71
C MET A 110 -4.25 -7.00 7.16
N ASP A 111 -3.55 -5.94 7.52
CA ASP A 111 -3.61 -5.35 8.88
C ASP A 111 -4.85 -4.47 9.08
N TYR A 112 -6.02 -5.11 9.18
CA TYR A 112 -7.27 -4.39 9.46
C TYR A 112 -7.31 -3.70 10.82
N ALA A 113 -6.42 -4.04 11.75
CA ALA A 113 -6.32 -3.33 13.03
C ALA A 113 -5.75 -1.92 12.82
N THR A 114 -4.65 -1.80 12.08
CA THR A 114 -4.05 -0.49 11.73
C THR A 114 -4.96 0.31 10.81
N ILE A 115 -5.51 -0.32 9.76
CA ILE A 115 -6.46 0.32 8.85
C ILE A 115 -7.68 0.84 9.61
N GLY A 116 -8.29 0.01 10.46
CA GLY A 116 -9.49 0.38 11.22
C GLY A 116 -9.26 1.51 12.21
N ALA A 117 -8.10 1.55 12.88
CA ALA A 117 -7.76 2.66 13.77
C ALA A 117 -7.66 3.98 13.00
N SER A 118 -7.10 3.95 11.79
CA SER A 118 -7.03 5.13 10.91
C SER A 118 -8.42 5.54 10.41
N VAL A 119 -9.23 4.60 9.93
CA VAL A 119 -10.60 4.86 9.46
C VAL A 119 -11.46 5.50 10.55
N GLN A 120 -11.37 5.00 11.78
CA GLN A 120 -12.10 5.57 12.93
C GLN A 120 -11.67 7.01 13.26
N LYS A 121 -10.44 7.36 12.96
CA LYS A 121 -9.89 8.69 13.17
C LYS A 121 -10.28 9.66 12.07
N THR A 122 -10.27 9.22 10.81
CA THR A 122 -10.38 10.11 9.64
C THR A 122 -11.77 10.14 8.99
N GLY A 123 -12.58 9.11 9.17
CA GLY A 123 -13.89 8.95 8.51
C GLY A 123 -13.84 8.77 7.00
N SER A 124 -12.69 8.98 6.38
CA SER A 124 -12.53 9.01 4.91
C SER A 124 -11.35 8.13 4.48
N VAL A 125 -11.55 7.33 3.42
CA VAL A 125 -10.52 6.40 2.92
C VAL A 125 -10.33 6.53 1.42
N LEU A 126 -9.07 6.56 1.00
CA LEU A 126 -8.63 6.52 -0.38
C LEU A 126 -7.64 5.36 -0.57
N VAL A 127 -7.92 4.47 -1.51
CA VAL A 127 -6.96 3.42 -1.92
C VAL A 127 -6.27 3.85 -3.21
N VAL A 128 -4.94 3.88 -3.20
CA VAL A 128 -4.11 4.34 -4.33
C VAL A 128 -3.22 3.21 -4.79
N GLU A 129 -3.32 2.83 -6.06
CA GLU A 129 -2.51 1.78 -6.66
C GLU A 129 -2.34 1.94 -8.18
N GLN A 130 -1.34 1.30 -8.75
CA GLN A 130 -1.03 1.39 -10.19
C GLN A 130 -1.78 0.36 -11.04
N SER A 131 -2.49 -0.57 -10.43
CA SER A 131 -3.23 -1.59 -11.18
C SER A 131 -4.46 -1.03 -11.87
N PRO A 132 -4.88 -1.58 -13.03
CA PRO A 132 -6.18 -1.27 -13.61
C PRO A 132 -7.32 -1.55 -12.64
N ARG A 133 -8.33 -0.69 -12.65
CA ARG A 133 -9.42 -0.71 -11.65
C ARG A 133 -10.11 -2.08 -11.49
N SER A 134 -10.35 -2.78 -12.58
CA SER A 134 -11.04 -4.08 -12.57
C SER A 134 -10.18 -5.22 -12.02
N LEU A 135 -8.85 -5.07 -12.03
CA LEU A 135 -7.88 -6.07 -11.55
C LEU A 135 -7.20 -5.67 -10.25
N SER A 136 -7.62 -4.56 -9.67
CA SER A 136 -6.99 -3.92 -8.53
C SER A 136 -7.35 -4.56 -7.19
N LEU A 137 -6.44 -4.42 -6.22
CA LEU A 137 -6.70 -4.75 -4.82
C LEU A 137 -7.76 -3.82 -4.21
N SER A 138 -7.87 -2.58 -4.72
CA SER A 138 -8.74 -1.54 -4.18
C SER A 138 -10.22 -1.92 -4.16
N GLY A 139 -10.67 -2.77 -5.08
CA GLY A 139 -12.05 -3.28 -5.08
C GLY A 139 -12.34 -4.09 -3.83
N ARG A 140 -11.46 -5.06 -3.53
CA ARG A 140 -11.56 -5.90 -2.33
C ARG A 140 -11.37 -5.09 -1.05
N LEU A 141 -10.38 -4.20 -1.01
CA LEU A 141 -10.16 -3.36 0.16
C LEU A 141 -11.37 -2.46 0.45
N ALA A 142 -11.97 -1.88 -0.56
CA ALA A 142 -13.17 -1.06 -0.38
C ALA A 142 -14.34 -1.87 0.19
N ASP A 143 -14.54 -3.09 -0.28
CA ASP A 143 -15.57 -4.01 0.21
C ASP A 143 -15.35 -4.37 1.68
N GLU A 144 -14.16 -4.83 2.03
CA GLU A 144 -13.77 -5.21 3.39
C GLU A 144 -13.82 -4.02 4.37
N ILE A 145 -13.39 -2.83 3.93
CA ILE A 145 -13.45 -1.62 4.76
C ILE A 145 -14.90 -1.22 4.98
N GLN A 146 -15.73 -1.29 3.93
CA GLN A 146 -17.15 -1.01 4.02
C GLN A 146 -17.86 -1.99 4.97
N GLU A 147 -17.55 -3.29 4.89
CA GLU A 147 -18.16 -4.30 5.77
C GLU A 147 -17.73 -4.12 7.24
N ARG A 148 -16.45 -3.86 7.49
CA ARG A 148 -15.88 -3.82 8.84
C ARG A 148 -16.06 -2.50 9.56
N PHE A 149 -16.08 -1.39 8.83
CA PHE A 149 -15.96 -0.05 9.38
C PHE A 149 -17.04 0.92 8.88
N PHE A 150 -18.16 0.42 8.38
CA PHE A 150 -19.27 1.22 7.83
C PHE A 150 -19.68 2.37 8.74
N ASP A 151 -19.84 2.11 10.04
CA ASP A 151 -20.32 3.09 11.02
C ASP A 151 -19.35 4.26 11.25
N TYR A 152 -18.12 4.17 10.74
CA TYR A 152 -17.09 5.20 10.87
C TYR A 152 -16.82 5.95 9.57
N LEU A 153 -17.46 5.57 8.46
CA LEU A 153 -17.23 6.18 7.15
C LEU A 153 -18.20 7.32 6.91
N ASP A 154 -17.68 8.50 6.61
CA ASP A 154 -18.44 9.68 6.21
C ASP A 154 -18.81 9.68 4.72
N CYS A 155 -18.08 8.90 3.92
CA CYS A 155 -18.25 8.78 2.47
C CYS A 155 -17.83 7.40 1.95
N PRO A 156 -18.23 7.03 0.71
CA PRO A 156 -17.73 5.82 0.08
C PRO A 156 -16.20 5.80 -0.04
N VAL A 157 -15.58 4.61 0.09
CA VAL A 157 -14.14 4.44 -0.11
C VAL A 157 -13.74 4.85 -1.52
N GLY A 158 -12.90 5.87 -1.62
CA GLY A 158 -12.33 6.36 -2.87
C GLY A 158 -11.25 5.44 -3.42
N LYS A 159 -11.07 5.45 -4.75
CA LYS A 159 -10.05 4.64 -5.43
C LYS A 159 -9.36 5.45 -6.51
N VAL A 160 -8.03 5.50 -6.46
CA VAL A 160 -7.16 6.03 -7.52
C VAL A 160 -6.41 4.84 -8.11
N THR A 161 -6.72 4.52 -9.36
CA THR A 161 -6.22 3.35 -10.07
C THR A 161 -5.90 3.71 -11.51
N ALA A 162 -5.11 2.88 -12.19
CA ALA A 162 -4.98 3.01 -13.64
C ALA A 162 -6.33 2.73 -14.34
N PRO A 163 -6.53 3.26 -15.56
CA PRO A 163 -7.70 2.96 -16.36
C PRO A 163 -7.75 1.49 -16.81
N ASP A 164 -8.96 0.97 -17.06
CA ASP A 164 -9.17 -0.41 -17.52
C ASP A 164 -8.84 -0.59 -19.01
N VAL A 165 -7.59 -0.37 -19.34
CA VAL A 165 -7.04 -0.59 -20.69
C VAL A 165 -5.75 -1.42 -20.57
N PRO A 166 -5.31 -2.12 -21.63
CA PRO A 166 -4.03 -2.80 -21.64
C PRO A 166 -2.89 -1.82 -21.33
N SER A 167 -1.94 -2.24 -20.47
CA SER A 167 -0.77 -1.43 -20.13
C SER A 167 0.02 -1.08 -21.41
N PRO A 168 0.24 0.20 -21.71
CA PRO A 168 0.95 0.63 -22.89
C PRO A 168 2.46 0.40 -22.74
N VAL A 169 3.15 0.24 -23.89
CA VAL A 169 4.61 0.04 -23.95
C VAL A 169 5.35 1.36 -24.20
N SER A 170 4.68 2.36 -24.75
CA SER A 170 5.28 3.68 -25.00
C SER A 170 5.41 4.49 -23.72
N LYS A 171 6.59 5.05 -23.43
CA LYS A 171 6.86 5.86 -22.24
C LYS A 171 5.81 6.96 -22.00
N LYS A 172 5.43 7.71 -23.02
CA LYS A 172 4.42 8.78 -22.90
C LYS A 172 3.03 8.27 -22.55
N LEU A 173 2.66 7.08 -23.06
CA LEU A 173 1.37 6.47 -22.75
C LEU A 173 1.41 5.81 -21.37
N GLU A 174 2.56 5.26 -20.97
CA GLU A 174 2.77 4.71 -19.63
C GLU A 174 2.68 5.79 -18.56
N GLU A 175 3.30 6.96 -18.80
CA GLU A 175 3.18 8.14 -17.92
C GLU A 175 1.74 8.63 -17.77
N ALA A 176 0.92 8.50 -18.82
CA ALA A 176 -0.50 8.84 -18.77
C ALA A 176 -1.38 7.72 -18.19
N PHE A 177 -0.87 6.48 -18.15
CA PHE A 177 -1.59 5.31 -17.63
C PHE A 177 -1.42 5.16 -16.12
N ILE A 178 -0.21 5.39 -15.61
CA ILE A 178 0.09 5.27 -14.18
C ILE A 178 -0.47 6.48 -13.44
N PRO A 179 -1.24 6.29 -12.36
CA PRO A 179 -1.67 7.38 -11.50
C PRO A 179 -0.45 8.17 -11.01
N SER A 180 -0.41 9.44 -11.36
CA SER A 180 0.61 10.42 -10.94
C SER A 180 -0.05 11.54 -10.15
N LEU A 181 0.77 12.31 -9.47
CA LEU A 181 0.38 13.57 -8.88
C LEU A 181 -0.05 14.57 -9.94
#